data_ac79c558d01be0d2a47a896a2baa4076
#
_entry.id   ac79c558d01be0d2a47a896a2baa4076
#
_cell.length_a   1.000
_cell.length_b   1.000
_cell.length_c   1.000
_cell.angle_alpha   90.00
_cell.angle_beta   90.00
_cell.angle_gamma   90.00
#
_symmetry.space_group_name_H-M   'P 1'
#
loop_
_entity.id
_entity.type
_entity.pdbx_description
1 polymer ?
#
loop_
_entity_poly.entity_id
_entity_poly.type
_entity_poly.pdbx_seq_one_letter_code
_entity_poly.pdbx_strand_id
1 'polypeptide(L)'
;MAGFIIIGFGNIVNRDKIVAVVSPDAAPVKRMVQQGKEEKIVIDATQGRRTKAVLVTQEGFLVLSALQPDTIGKRLHAEKIIEEKGDLDE
;
A
#
# COMPACT_ATOMS: atom_id res chain seq x y z
N MET A 1 -16.20 4.57 -8.35
CA MET A 1 -15.56 4.67 -7.71
C MET A 1 -14.49 3.92 -7.67
N ALA A 2 -13.85 4.02 -8.24
CA ALA A 2 -12.81 3.32 -8.36
C ALA A 2 -11.76 3.63 -7.48
N GLY A 3 -12.00 3.93 -6.36
CA GLY A 3 -11.00 4.38 -5.46
C GLY A 3 -10.36 3.32 -4.60
N PHE A 4 -10.72 2.06 -4.75
CA PHE A 4 -10.23 1.03 -3.84
C PHE A 4 -9.39 0.00 -4.54
N ILE A 5 -8.36 -0.49 -3.88
CA ILE A 5 -7.56 -1.60 -4.40
C ILE A 5 -7.41 -2.65 -3.32
N ILE A 6 -7.20 -3.87 -3.74
CA ILE A 6 -7.02 -4.99 -2.83
C ILE A 6 -5.53 -5.14 -2.55
N ILE A 7 -5.16 -5.23 -1.29
CA ILE A 7 -3.76 -5.36 -0.90
C ILE A 7 -3.47 -6.70 -0.23
N GLY A 8 -4.32 -7.67 -0.44
CA GLY A 8 -4.10 -9.03 0.02
C GLY A 8 -5.05 -9.44 1.11
N PHE A 9 -5.39 -10.71 1.14
CA PHE A 9 -6.22 -11.30 2.17
C PHE A 9 -7.56 -10.59 2.37
N GLY A 10 -8.13 -10.08 1.30
CA GLY A 10 -9.42 -9.42 1.38
C GLY A 10 -9.37 -8.00 1.92
N ASN A 11 -8.19 -7.50 2.21
CA ASN A 11 -8.07 -6.13 2.72
C ASN A 11 -8.05 -5.15 1.56
N ILE A 12 -8.78 -4.06 1.69
CA ILE A 12 -8.81 -3.06 0.63
C ILE A 12 -8.45 -1.70 1.21
N VAL A 13 -7.89 -0.85 0.40
CA VAL A 13 -7.55 0.51 0.82
C VAL A 13 -8.06 1.49 -0.22
N ASN A 14 -8.30 2.70 0.21
CA ASN A 14 -8.73 3.76 -0.68
C ASN A 14 -7.49 4.30 -1.38
N ARG A 15 -7.42 4.12 -2.70
CA ARG A 15 -6.28 4.52 -3.48
C ARG A 15 -5.94 6.01 -3.31
N ASP A 16 -6.96 6.83 -3.20
CA ASP A 16 -6.74 8.26 -3.11
C ASP A 16 -6.12 8.70 -1.79
N LYS A 17 -6.10 7.84 -0.81
CA LYS A 17 -5.50 8.18 0.47
C LYS A 17 -4.07 7.67 0.61
N ILE A 18 -3.55 6.98 -0.39
CA ILE A 18 -2.20 6.44 -0.34
C ILE A 18 -1.23 7.47 -0.89
N VAL A 19 -0.26 7.85 -0.09
CA VAL A 19 0.74 8.80 -0.52
C VAL A 19 1.98 8.12 -1.01
N ALA A 20 2.31 6.95 -0.50
CA ALA A 20 3.54 6.24 -0.91
C ALA A 20 3.42 4.77 -0.59
N VAL A 21 4.10 3.96 -1.38
CA VAL A 21 4.24 2.53 -1.12
C VAL A 21 5.73 2.27 -1.09
N VAL A 22 6.23 1.82 0.06
CA VAL A 22 7.68 1.69 0.23
C VAL A 22 8.06 0.30 0.69
N SER A 23 9.33 -0.03 0.50
CA SER A 23 9.84 -1.32 0.92
C SER A 23 10.16 -1.30 2.40
N PRO A 24 9.81 -2.34 3.14
CA PRO A 24 10.11 -2.38 4.56
C PRO A 24 11.58 -2.64 4.85
N ASP A 25 12.38 -2.93 3.83
CA ASP A 25 13.77 -3.27 4.06
C ASP A 25 14.68 -2.07 4.29
N ALA A 26 14.25 -0.90 3.93
CA ALA A 26 15.08 0.29 4.12
C ALA A 26 15.07 0.68 5.59
N ALA A 27 16.24 1.05 6.12
CA ALA A 27 16.35 1.39 7.53
C ALA A 27 15.40 2.50 7.99
N PRO A 28 15.22 3.58 7.21
CA PRO A 28 14.28 4.61 7.64
C PRO A 28 12.85 4.10 7.73
N VAL A 29 12.47 3.17 6.84
CA VAL A 29 11.14 2.61 6.85
C VAL A 29 10.95 1.70 8.05
N LYS A 30 11.99 0.92 8.39
CA LYS A 30 11.91 0.06 9.55
C LYS A 30 11.70 0.88 10.80
N ARG A 31 12.39 2.00 10.92
CA ARG A 31 12.22 2.86 12.08
C ARG A 31 10.84 3.48 12.11
N MET A 32 10.32 3.86 10.95
CA MET A 32 9.01 4.44 10.86
C MET A 32 7.94 3.45 11.32
N VAL A 33 8.06 2.20 10.90
CA VAL A 33 7.10 1.17 11.27
C VAL A 33 7.19 0.89 12.78
N GLN A 34 8.41 0.79 13.30
CA GLN A 34 8.58 0.52 14.69
C GLN A 34 7.97 1.63 15.54
N GLN A 35 8.21 2.85 15.19
CA GLN A 35 7.65 3.97 15.90
C GLN A 35 6.14 4.01 15.73
N GLY A 36 5.67 3.68 14.55
CA GLY A 36 4.24 3.65 14.28
C GLY A 36 3.52 2.62 15.13
N LYS A 37 4.17 1.48 15.39
CA LYS A 37 3.58 0.47 16.24
C LYS A 37 3.41 1.00 17.65
N GLU A 38 4.38 1.76 18.13
CA GLU A 38 4.30 2.32 19.45
C GLU A 38 3.19 3.37 19.54
N GLU A 39 2.95 4.07 18.46
CA GLU A 39 1.93 5.09 18.42
C GLU A 39 0.57 4.55 17.99
N LYS A 40 0.51 3.25 17.72
CA LYS A 40 -0.74 2.61 17.35
C LYS A 40 -1.34 3.13 16.06
N ILE A 41 -0.49 3.45 15.11
CA ILE A 41 -0.95 3.92 13.80
C ILE A 41 -0.61 2.91 12.72
N VAL A 42 -0.24 1.68 13.08
CA VAL A 42 0.08 0.66 12.10
C VAL A 42 -1.10 -0.29 11.96
N ILE A 43 -1.53 -0.51 10.75
CA ILE A 43 -2.58 -1.45 10.44
C ILE A 43 -1.92 -2.63 9.74
N ASP A 44 -1.95 -3.81 10.37
CA ASP A 44 -1.28 -4.97 9.81
C ASP A 44 -2.25 -5.79 8.97
N ALA A 45 -2.07 -5.76 7.68
CA ALA A 45 -2.91 -6.50 6.74
C ALA A 45 -2.19 -7.73 6.18
N THR A 46 -1.16 -8.23 6.87
CA THR A 46 -0.35 -9.32 6.32
C THR A 46 -0.85 -10.71 6.71
N GLN A 47 -1.78 -10.79 7.64
CA GLN A 47 -2.29 -12.07 8.12
C GLN A 47 -1.15 -12.95 8.62
N GLY A 48 -0.21 -12.33 9.32
CA GLY A 48 0.91 -13.09 9.88
C GLY A 48 2.00 -13.42 8.89
N ARG A 49 1.87 -13.00 7.61
CA ARG A 49 2.92 -13.24 6.65
C ARG A 49 3.94 -12.13 6.72
N ARG A 50 5.06 -12.34 6.04
CA ARG A 50 6.11 -11.36 6.03
C ARG A 50 5.63 -10.08 5.36
N THR A 51 5.93 -8.95 5.93
CA THR A 51 5.61 -7.66 5.34
C THR A 51 6.51 -7.44 4.13
N LYS A 52 5.93 -7.16 2.99
CA LYS A 52 6.68 -6.88 1.78
C LYS A 52 6.50 -5.46 1.30
N ALA A 53 5.49 -4.78 1.78
CA ALA A 53 5.26 -3.38 1.41
C ALA A 53 4.65 -2.63 2.57
N VAL A 54 4.94 -1.35 2.67
CA VAL A 54 4.36 -0.46 3.67
C VAL A 54 3.68 0.66 2.90
N LEU A 55 2.39 0.84 3.11
CA LEU A 55 1.64 1.90 2.46
C LEU A 55 1.49 3.05 3.45
N VAL A 56 1.85 4.22 3.02
CA VAL A 56 1.77 5.42 3.86
C VAL A 56 0.52 6.18 3.43
N THR A 57 -0.33 6.52 4.37
CA THR A 57 -1.58 7.19 4.04
C THR A 57 -1.51 8.67 4.38
N GLN A 58 -2.44 9.42 3.86
CA GLN A 58 -2.48 10.86 4.08
C GLN A 58 -2.61 11.23 5.53
N GLU A 59 -3.30 10.42 6.32
CA GLU A 59 -3.48 10.73 7.71
C GLU A 59 -2.36 10.21 8.60
N GLY A 60 -1.35 9.64 8.00
CA GLY A 60 -0.21 9.17 8.78
C GLY A 60 -0.30 7.72 9.24
N PHE A 61 -1.33 6.99 8.84
CA PHE A 61 -1.37 5.59 9.18
C PHE A 61 -0.44 4.81 8.26
N LEU A 62 0.10 3.71 8.77
CA LEU A 62 0.96 2.84 7.99
C LEU A 62 0.26 1.51 7.85
N VAL A 63 0.10 1.02 6.63
CA VAL A 63 -0.57 -0.24 6.37
C VAL A 63 0.46 -1.23 5.87
N LEU A 64 0.59 -2.36 6.57
CA LEU A 64 1.56 -3.38 6.18
C LEU A 64 0.88 -4.40 5.29
N SER A 65 1.50 -4.71 4.16
CA SER A 65 0.95 -5.65 3.20
C SER A 65 1.92 -6.77 2.91
N ALA A 66 1.41 -7.95 2.63
CA ALA A 66 2.23 -9.08 2.24
C ALA A 66 2.45 -9.12 0.73
N LEU A 67 1.89 -8.17 -0.01
CA LEU A 67 2.12 -8.07 -1.44
C LEU A 67 3.36 -7.24 -1.71
N GLN A 68 4.03 -7.52 -2.81
CA GLN A 68 5.20 -6.77 -3.20
C GLN A 68 4.80 -5.34 -3.59
N PRO A 69 5.68 -4.37 -3.38
CA PRO A 69 5.37 -3.00 -3.80
C PRO A 69 5.02 -2.90 -5.28
N ASP A 70 5.69 -3.69 -6.12
CA ASP A 70 5.39 -3.68 -7.53
C ASP A 70 3.98 -4.11 -7.80
N THR A 71 3.48 -5.12 -7.08
CA THR A 71 2.13 -5.60 -7.28
C THR A 71 1.13 -4.52 -6.92
N ILE A 72 1.37 -3.84 -5.80
CA ILE A 72 0.48 -2.78 -5.37
C ILE A 72 0.54 -1.62 -6.35
N GLY A 73 1.73 -1.28 -6.79
CA GLY A 73 1.90 -0.21 -7.76
C GLY A 73 1.17 -0.48 -9.05
N LYS A 74 1.19 -1.74 -9.50
CA LYS A 74 0.49 -2.09 -10.72
C LYS A 74 -1.01 -1.96 -10.53
N ARG A 75 -1.52 -2.29 -9.36
CA ARG A 75 -2.94 -2.17 -9.11
C ARG A 75 -3.38 -0.72 -9.08
N LEU A 76 -2.55 0.14 -8.50
CA LEU A 76 -2.85 1.56 -8.52
C LEU A 76 -2.84 2.09 -9.93
N HIS A 77 -1.86 1.65 -10.71
CA HIS A 77 -1.71 2.12 -12.06
C HIS A 77 -2.79 1.54 -12.99
N ALA A 78 -3.17 0.32 -12.76
CA ALA A 78 -4.16 -0.32 -13.60
C ALA A 78 -5.51 0.36 -13.51
N GLU A 79 -5.87 0.81 -12.31
CA GLU A 79 -7.09 1.52 -12.18
C GLU A 79 -7.06 2.78 -12.99
N LYS A 80 -5.95 3.47 -12.99
CA LYS A 80 -5.84 4.67 -13.74
C LYS A 80 -5.85 4.37 -15.20
N ILE A 81 -5.20 3.32 -15.63
CA ILE A 81 -5.16 2.96 -17.04
C ILE A 81 -6.55 2.59 -17.52
N ILE A 82 -7.34 1.91 -16.74
CA ILE A 82 -8.67 1.56 -17.14
C ILE A 82 -9.50 2.81 -17.37
N GLU A 83 -9.32 3.80 -16.57
CA GLU A 83 -10.05 5.02 -16.75
C GLU A 83 -9.62 5.76 -17.99
N GLU A 84 -8.36 5.66 -18.35
CA GLU A 84 -7.88 6.35 -19.47
C GLU A 84 -7.69 5.42 -20.58
N LYS A 85 -8.55 4.45 -20.81
CA LYS A 85 -8.36 3.53 -21.71
C LYS A 85 -7.67 3.77 -22.95
N GLY A 86 -7.61 4.81 -23.39
CA GLY A 86 -6.89 5.09 -24.58
C GLY A 86 -5.43 4.85 -24.49
N ASP A 87 -4.89 4.94 -23.34
CA ASP A 87 -3.51 4.83 -23.21
C ASP A 87 -3.02 3.48 -22.94
N LEU A 88 -3.88 2.57 -22.87
CA LEU A 88 -3.45 1.35 -22.52
C LEU A 88 -2.52 0.72 -23.39
N ASP A 89 -2.54 1.07 -24.54
CA ASP A 89 -1.75 0.49 -25.37
C ASP A 89 -0.44 0.67 -25.27
N GLU A 90 0.01 1.34 -24.66
CA GLU A 90 1.24 1.57 -24.63
C GLU A 90 1.87 0.91 -23.98
#